data_82b4663c477635b055f1ab883462e65f
#
_entry.id   82b4663c477635b055f1ab883462e65f
#
_cell.length_a   1.000
_cell.length_b   1.000
_cell.length_c   1.000
_cell.angle_alpha   90.00
_cell.angle_beta   90.00
_cell.angle_gamma   90.00
#
_symmetry.space_group_name_H-M   'P 1'
#
loop_
_entity.id
_entity.type
_entity.pdbx_description
1 polymer ?
#
loop_
_entity_poly.entity_id
_entity_poly.type
_entity_poly.pdbx_seq_one_letter_code
_entity_poly.pdbx_strand_id
1 'polypeptide(L)'
;MATRIINITNAVRVEIEGHALQAQPSECCGLLSGEDGLITDLHRLRNTAEKPETRYFASPEDLFAAMRRIREAGQKLLGVYHSHPRTPAYPSVSDVEMAFYPEAIYFIVSLETGIELRAFRIEGSRIDSVELSVVAG
;
A
#
# COMPACT_ATOMS: atom_id res chain seq x y z
N MET A 1 -17.89 -11.09 3.51
CA MET A 1 -18.16 -10.02 2.54
C MET A 1 -16.91 -9.21 2.28
N ALA A 2 -16.73 -8.78 1.06
CA ALA A 2 -15.61 -7.93 0.73
C ALA A 2 -15.78 -6.55 1.37
N THR A 3 -14.69 -5.98 1.88
CA THR A 3 -14.67 -4.61 2.41
C THR A 3 -14.86 -3.65 1.24
N ARG A 4 -15.85 -2.76 1.33
CA ARG A 4 -16.16 -1.79 0.28
C ARG A 4 -15.61 -0.39 0.59
N ILE A 5 -15.36 -0.13 1.87
CA ILE A 5 -14.82 1.15 2.34
C ILE A 5 -13.68 0.85 3.28
N ILE A 6 -12.57 1.54 3.09
CA ILE A 6 -11.44 1.49 4.04
C ILE A 6 -11.18 2.92 4.53
N ASN A 7 -10.98 3.05 5.82
CA ASN A 7 -10.71 4.34 6.45
C ASN A 7 -9.20 4.49 6.68
N ILE A 8 -8.69 5.67 6.41
CA ILE A 8 -7.28 5.98 6.57
C ILE A 8 -7.16 7.38 7.19
N THR A 9 -6.26 7.54 8.16
CA THR A 9 -6.04 8.87 8.73
C THR A 9 -5.37 9.77 7.70
N ASN A 10 -5.61 11.06 7.80
CA ASN A 10 -4.96 12.05 6.93
C ASN A 10 -3.44 11.98 7.07
N ALA A 11 -2.93 11.74 8.29
CA ALA A 11 -1.50 11.63 8.53
C ALA A 11 -0.88 10.48 7.72
N VAL A 12 -1.54 9.32 7.67
CA VAL A 12 -1.04 8.18 6.91
C VAL A 12 -1.10 8.48 5.41
N ARG A 13 -2.19 9.09 4.94
CA ARG A 13 -2.29 9.48 3.52
C ARG A 13 -1.14 10.40 3.11
N VAL A 14 -0.84 11.39 3.93
CA VAL A 14 0.28 12.32 3.67
C VAL A 14 1.61 11.58 3.65
N GLU A 15 1.81 10.62 4.53
CA GLU A 15 3.03 9.82 4.56
C GLU A 15 3.19 8.94 3.33
N ILE A 16 2.10 8.34 2.83
CA ILE A 16 2.14 7.54 1.60
C ILE A 16 2.58 8.43 0.43
N GLU A 17 1.94 9.59 0.28
CA GLU A 17 2.24 10.53 -0.79
C GLU A 17 3.67 11.04 -0.72
N GLY A 18 4.13 11.37 0.49
CA GLY A 18 5.51 11.81 0.71
C GLY A 18 6.54 10.74 0.38
N HIS A 19 6.26 9.48 0.73
CA HIS A 19 7.15 8.37 0.42
C HIS A 19 7.26 8.18 -1.09
N ALA A 20 6.14 8.27 -1.81
CA ALA A 20 6.13 8.16 -3.26
C ALA A 20 6.97 9.25 -3.93
N LEU A 21 6.83 10.50 -3.46
CA LEU A 21 7.59 11.62 -3.99
C LEU A 21 9.08 11.47 -3.72
N GLN A 22 9.45 11.03 -2.53
CA GLN A 22 10.85 10.85 -2.15
C GLN A 22 11.52 9.71 -2.92
N ALA A 23 10.78 8.67 -3.24
CA ALA A 23 11.34 7.48 -3.90
C ALA A 23 11.52 7.64 -5.39
N GLN A 24 10.86 8.62 -6.03
CA GLN A 24 10.98 8.81 -7.48
C GLN A 24 12.44 8.78 -7.94
N PRO A 25 12.76 8.13 -9.05
CA PRO A 25 11.88 7.47 -10.04
C PRO A 25 11.55 6.02 -9.71
N SER A 26 11.92 5.53 -8.52
CA SER A 26 11.63 4.17 -8.10
C SER A 26 10.25 4.06 -7.47
N GLU A 27 9.67 2.86 -7.51
CA GLU A 27 8.47 2.56 -6.74
C GLU A 27 8.83 2.46 -5.27
N CYS A 28 7.99 3.03 -4.42
CA CYS A 28 8.09 2.79 -2.97
C CYS A 28 7.10 1.71 -2.57
N CYS A 29 7.27 1.14 -1.39
CA CYS A 29 6.33 0.18 -0.85
C CYS A 29 6.32 0.21 0.67
N GLY A 30 5.25 -0.33 1.25
CA GLY A 30 5.11 -0.41 2.69
C GLY A 30 3.86 -1.14 3.13
N LEU A 31 3.71 -1.27 4.44
CA LEU A 31 2.56 -1.89 5.08
C LEU A 31 1.76 -0.83 5.83
N LEU A 32 0.46 -1.07 5.92
CA LEU A 32 -0.47 -0.19 6.64
C LEU A 32 -1.19 -1.02 7.69
N SER A 33 -1.28 -0.50 8.91
CA SER A 33 -1.86 -1.23 10.02
C SER A 33 -2.81 -0.37 10.83
N GLY A 34 -3.62 -1.03 11.63
CA GLY A 34 -4.60 -0.39 12.49
C GLY A 34 -5.57 -1.39 13.05
N GLU A 35 -6.80 -0.94 13.35
CA GLU A 35 -7.86 -1.76 13.93
C GLU A 35 -9.21 -1.35 13.35
N ASP A 36 -10.13 -2.30 13.31
CA ASP A 36 -11.53 -2.05 12.95
C ASP A 36 -11.72 -1.27 11.64
N GLY A 37 -10.93 -1.62 10.62
CA GLY A 37 -11.05 -1.00 9.31
C GLY A 37 -10.51 0.42 9.23
N LEU A 38 -9.79 0.88 10.27
CA LEU A 38 -9.14 2.19 10.29
C LEU A 38 -7.62 2.03 10.29
N ILE A 39 -6.99 2.50 9.23
CA ILE A 39 -5.53 2.50 9.11
C ILE A 39 -4.98 3.74 9.83
N THR A 40 -4.12 3.51 10.82
CA THR A 40 -3.54 4.57 11.66
C THR A 40 -2.02 4.63 11.60
N ASP A 41 -1.38 3.57 11.09
CA ASP A 41 0.10 3.48 11.10
C ASP A 41 0.63 2.98 9.76
N LEU A 42 1.81 3.48 9.43
CA LEU A 42 2.50 3.16 8.19
C LEU A 42 3.89 2.63 8.51
N HIS A 43 4.30 1.60 7.77
CA HIS A 43 5.61 0.98 7.91
C HIS A 43 6.29 0.94 6.55
N ARG A 44 7.28 1.81 6.35
CA ARG A 44 8.04 1.85 5.09
C ARG A 44 8.88 0.59 4.93
N LEU A 45 8.92 0.07 3.71
CA LEU A 45 9.76 -1.07 3.36
C LEU A 45 10.70 -0.65 2.24
N ARG A 46 11.92 -1.17 2.25
CA ARG A 46 12.83 -0.94 1.12
C ARG A 46 12.38 -1.77 -0.07
N ASN A 47 12.46 -1.17 -1.25
CA ASN A 47 12.20 -1.87 -2.50
C ASN A 47 13.53 -2.45 -2.99
N THR A 48 13.64 -3.79 -3.01
CA THR A 48 14.86 -4.50 -3.43
C THR A 48 14.74 -5.13 -4.80
N ALA A 49 13.76 -4.72 -5.59
CA ALA A 49 13.58 -5.22 -6.95
C ALA A 49 14.77 -4.83 -7.84
N GLU A 50 15.11 -5.68 -8.81
CA GLU A 50 16.17 -5.38 -9.78
C GLU A 50 15.84 -4.18 -10.66
N LYS A 51 14.52 -4.00 -10.96
CA LYS A 51 14.02 -2.87 -11.73
C LYS A 51 13.06 -2.07 -10.87
N PRO A 52 13.56 -1.32 -9.89
CA PRO A 52 12.71 -0.66 -8.91
C PRO A 52 11.82 0.43 -9.48
N GLU A 53 12.10 0.90 -10.69
CA GLU A 53 11.30 1.95 -11.33
C GLU A 53 9.97 1.42 -11.87
N THR A 54 9.84 0.11 -12.09
CA THR A 54 8.64 -0.50 -12.66
C THR A 54 8.08 -1.64 -11.83
N ARG A 55 8.79 -2.05 -10.78
CA ARG A 55 8.39 -3.15 -9.90
C ARG A 55 8.80 -2.85 -8.47
N TYR A 56 8.15 -3.53 -7.54
CA TYR A 56 8.64 -3.52 -6.17
C TYR A 56 8.75 -4.95 -5.66
N PHE A 57 9.73 -5.15 -4.81
CA PHE A 57 9.89 -6.37 -4.03
C PHE A 57 10.35 -5.94 -2.65
N ALA A 58 9.47 -6.07 -1.68
CA ALA A 58 9.75 -5.60 -0.32
C ALA A 58 10.92 -6.38 0.28
N SER A 59 11.86 -5.68 0.88
CA SER A 59 12.95 -6.30 1.61
C SER A 59 12.39 -7.30 2.62
N PRO A 60 12.80 -8.59 2.57
CA PRO A 60 12.31 -9.59 3.53
C PRO A 60 12.59 -9.20 4.97
N GLU A 61 13.75 -8.60 5.25
CA GLU A 61 14.09 -8.14 6.60
C GLU A 61 13.16 -7.05 7.08
N ASP A 62 12.87 -6.07 6.22
CA ASP A 62 11.98 -4.98 6.55
C ASP A 62 10.55 -5.49 6.74
N LEU A 63 10.12 -6.40 5.87
CA LEU A 63 8.79 -7.00 5.96
C LEU A 63 8.60 -7.75 7.28
N PHE A 64 9.59 -8.56 7.64
CA PHE A 64 9.55 -9.31 8.89
C PHE A 64 9.50 -8.36 10.10
N ALA A 65 10.34 -7.32 10.10
CA ALA A 65 10.38 -6.35 11.19
C ALA A 65 9.07 -5.57 11.31
N ALA A 66 8.46 -5.18 10.17
CA ALA A 66 7.19 -4.47 10.16
C ALA A 66 6.05 -5.34 10.70
N MET A 67 5.98 -6.60 10.25
CA MET A 67 4.96 -7.53 10.75
C MET A 67 5.07 -7.75 12.25
N ARG A 68 6.31 -7.80 12.75
CA ARG A 68 6.57 -7.95 14.18
C ARG A 68 6.07 -6.72 14.94
N ARG A 69 6.37 -5.50 14.46
CA ARG A 69 5.91 -4.27 15.08
C ARG A 69 4.38 -4.19 15.12
N ILE A 70 3.72 -4.58 14.03
CA ILE A 70 2.27 -4.59 13.94
C ILE A 70 1.68 -5.50 15.00
N ARG A 71 2.22 -6.71 15.12
CA ARG A 71 1.76 -7.69 16.10
C ARG A 71 2.01 -7.20 17.54
N GLU A 72 3.19 -6.65 17.80
CA GLU A 72 3.53 -6.16 19.16
C GLU A 72 2.68 -4.97 19.56
N ALA A 73 2.22 -4.17 18.59
CA ALA A 73 1.32 -3.05 18.86
C ALA A 73 -0.14 -3.48 19.05
N GLY A 74 -0.45 -4.77 18.89
CA GLY A 74 -1.82 -5.26 18.99
C GLY A 74 -2.68 -4.86 17.79
N GLN A 75 -2.04 -4.48 16.67
CA GLN A 75 -2.74 -4.05 15.48
C GLN A 75 -2.83 -5.19 14.46
N LYS A 76 -3.58 -4.93 13.38
CA LYS A 76 -3.70 -5.86 12.26
C LYS A 76 -3.11 -5.26 11.00
N LEU A 77 -2.59 -6.10 10.13
CA LEU A 77 -2.22 -5.70 8.79
C LEU A 77 -3.50 -5.44 8.01
N LEU A 78 -3.74 -4.19 7.61
CA LEU A 78 -4.94 -3.80 6.89
C LEU A 78 -4.66 -3.48 5.43
N GLY A 79 -3.45 -3.05 5.11
CA GLY A 79 -3.12 -2.67 3.75
C GLY A 79 -1.67 -2.85 3.39
N VAL A 80 -1.44 -2.89 2.07
CA VAL A 80 -0.12 -2.88 1.47
C VAL A 80 -0.14 -1.74 0.46
N TYR A 81 0.87 -0.89 0.44
CA TYR A 81 0.91 0.18 -0.54
C TYR A 81 2.17 0.14 -1.37
N HIS A 82 2.07 0.65 -2.59
CA HIS A 82 3.23 0.94 -3.44
C HIS A 82 2.89 2.09 -4.37
N SER A 83 3.91 2.65 -5.01
CA SER A 83 3.72 3.77 -5.92
C SER A 83 3.91 3.36 -7.36
N HIS A 84 3.20 4.07 -8.25
CA HIS A 84 3.39 4.02 -9.71
C HIS A 84 3.91 5.39 -10.13
N PRO A 85 5.23 5.57 -10.30
CA PRO A 85 5.76 6.89 -10.66
C PRO A 85 5.27 7.43 -12.00
N ARG A 86 5.01 6.55 -12.98
CA ARG A 86 4.70 6.93 -14.35
C ARG A 86 3.45 6.29 -14.95
N THR A 87 2.74 5.49 -14.18
CA THR A 87 1.56 4.75 -14.67
C THR A 87 0.34 5.07 -13.80
N PRO A 88 -0.87 4.77 -14.29
CA PRO A 88 -2.09 5.06 -13.53
C PRO A 88 -2.16 4.30 -12.20
N ALA A 89 -3.01 4.79 -11.30
CA ALA A 89 -3.27 4.14 -10.02
C ALA A 89 -4.19 2.93 -10.20
N TYR A 90 -3.65 1.90 -10.87
CA TYR A 90 -4.37 0.67 -11.12
C TYR A 90 -3.38 -0.50 -11.10
N PRO A 91 -3.74 -1.66 -10.53
CA PRO A 91 -2.81 -2.78 -10.43
C PRO A 91 -2.28 -3.25 -11.78
N SER A 92 -0.96 -3.41 -11.89
CA SER A 92 -0.32 -4.00 -13.05
C SER A 92 -0.41 -5.52 -12.97
N VAL A 93 -0.04 -6.21 -14.07
CA VAL A 93 0.03 -7.67 -14.07
C VAL A 93 0.97 -8.15 -12.97
N SER A 94 2.12 -7.49 -12.82
CA SER A 94 3.09 -7.81 -11.77
C SER A 94 2.50 -7.61 -10.38
N ASP A 95 1.73 -6.54 -10.17
CA ASP A 95 1.09 -6.27 -8.90
C ASP A 95 0.11 -7.38 -8.52
N VAL A 96 -0.66 -7.88 -9.48
CA VAL A 96 -1.62 -8.95 -9.26
C VAL A 96 -0.89 -10.24 -8.89
N GLU A 97 0.21 -10.55 -9.57
CA GLU A 97 1.02 -11.74 -9.28
C GLU A 97 1.65 -11.69 -7.90
N MET A 98 1.95 -10.48 -7.40
CA MET A 98 2.60 -10.27 -6.11
C MET A 98 1.61 -10.00 -4.97
N ALA A 99 0.32 -10.11 -5.22
CA ALA A 99 -0.71 -9.84 -4.21
C ALA A 99 -0.93 -11.07 -3.33
N PHE A 100 -0.03 -11.28 -2.36
CA PHE A 100 -0.04 -12.47 -1.50
C PHE A 100 -0.95 -12.36 -0.29
N TYR A 101 -1.56 -11.21 -0.05
CA TYR A 101 -2.40 -10.98 1.13
C TYR A 101 -3.83 -10.67 0.70
N PRO A 102 -4.66 -11.70 0.40
CA PRO A 102 -6.01 -11.46 -0.13
C PRO A 102 -6.93 -10.72 0.84
N GLU A 103 -6.60 -10.73 2.13
CA GLU A 103 -7.38 -10.05 3.16
C GLU A 103 -7.00 -8.58 3.32
N ALA A 104 -5.82 -8.18 2.81
CA ALA A 104 -5.37 -6.79 2.89
C ALA A 104 -5.91 -5.98 1.72
N ILE A 105 -6.01 -4.68 1.92
CA ILE A 105 -6.35 -3.74 0.87
C ILE A 105 -5.05 -3.28 0.21
N TYR A 106 -5.02 -3.25 -1.12
CA TYR A 106 -3.85 -2.82 -1.89
C TYR A 106 -4.03 -1.37 -2.32
N PHE A 107 -3.13 -0.52 -1.85
CA PHE A 107 -3.15 0.92 -2.15
C PHE A 107 -2.09 1.21 -3.20
N ILE A 108 -2.48 2.00 -4.20
CA ILE A 108 -1.55 2.45 -5.23
C ILE A 108 -1.59 3.97 -5.27
N VAL A 109 -0.42 4.60 -5.11
CA VAL A 109 -0.27 6.03 -5.26
C VAL A 109 0.42 6.30 -6.59
N SER A 110 -0.29 6.95 -7.51
CA SER A 110 0.25 7.31 -8.83
C SER A 110 0.72 8.76 -8.83
N LEU A 111 1.82 8.98 -9.53
CA LEU A 111 2.37 10.31 -9.74
C LEU A 111 2.29 10.72 -11.22
N GLU A 112 1.54 9.97 -12.03
CA GLU A 112 1.49 10.18 -13.47
C GLU A 112 0.91 11.55 -13.85
N THR A 113 -0.24 11.91 -13.29
CA THR A 113 -0.93 13.16 -13.62
C THR A 113 -1.30 13.93 -12.36
N GLY A 114 -0.32 14.15 -11.49
CA GLY A 114 -0.55 14.65 -10.15
C GLY A 114 -0.54 13.48 -9.17
N ILE A 115 -0.98 13.69 -7.95
CA ILE A 115 -0.97 12.64 -6.93
C ILE A 115 -2.37 12.04 -6.82
N GLU A 116 -2.47 10.73 -7.06
CA GLU A 116 -3.73 10.00 -6.95
C GLU A 116 -3.52 8.75 -6.11
N LEU A 117 -4.35 8.57 -5.07
CA LEU A 117 -4.31 7.38 -4.22
C LEU A 117 -5.59 6.60 -4.40
N ARG A 118 -5.49 5.32 -4.74
CA ARG A 118 -6.62 4.42 -4.90
C ARG A 118 -6.40 3.12 -4.15
N ALA A 119 -7.50 2.46 -3.82
CA ALA A 119 -7.47 1.23 -3.03
C ALA A 119 -8.22 0.11 -3.76
N PHE A 120 -7.70 -1.12 -3.62
CA PHE A 120 -8.23 -2.29 -4.33
C PHE A 120 -8.18 -3.52 -3.46
N ARG A 121 -9.10 -4.45 -3.73
CA ARG A 121 -8.95 -5.84 -3.27
C ARG A 121 -8.49 -6.65 -4.47
N ILE A 122 -7.50 -7.50 -4.23
CA ILE A 122 -6.94 -8.37 -5.27
C ILE A 122 -7.02 -9.80 -4.76
N GLU A 123 -7.79 -10.63 -5.44
CA GLU A 123 -7.97 -12.04 -5.08
C GLU A 123 -7.85 -12.87 -6.35
N GLY A 124 -6.74 -13.59 -6.48
CA GLY A 124 -6.40 -14.26 -7.72
C GLY A 124 -6.21 -13.20 -8.81
N SER A 125 -6.93 -13.34 -9.93
CA SER A 125 -6.88 -12.35 -11.01
C SER A 125 -8.01 -11.32 -10.89
N ARG A 126 -8.83 -11.39 -9.85
CA ARG A 126 -9.94 -10.48 -9.65
C ARG A 126 -9.49 -9.23 -8.94
N ILE A 127 -9.81 -8.06 -9.50
CA ILE A 127 -9.50 -6.75 -8.95
C ILE A 127 -10.80 -6.00 -8.72
N ASP A 128 -11.06 -5.60 -7.48
CA ASP A 128 -12.23 -4.80 -7.12
C ASP A 128 -11.78 -3.49 -6.49
N SER A 129 -12.35 -2.37 -6.92
CA SER A 129 -12.08 -1.07 -6.30
C SER A 129 -12.71 -1.01 -4.91
N VAL A 130 -12.01 -0.37 -3.99
CA VAL A 130 -12.47 -0.14 -2.61
C VAL A 130 -12.57 1.37 -2.41
N GLU A 131 -13.67 1.83 -1.84
CA GLU A 131 -13.83 3.25 -1.54
C GLU A 131 -12.87 3.64 -0.40
N LEU A 132 -12.12 4.72 -0.62
CA LEU A 132 -11.17 5.23 0.35
C LEU A 132 -11.77 6.44 1.07
N SER A 133 -11.87 6.35 2.39
CA SER A 133 -12.36 7.44 3.22
C SER A 133 -11.20 7.97 4.07
N VAL A 134 -10.87 9.24 3.87
CA VAL A 134 -9.81 9.90 4.65
C VAL A 134 -10.45 10.58 5.86
N VAL A 135 -9.98 10.23 7.05
CA VAL A 135 -10.53 10.77 8.30
C VAL A 135 -9.45 11.62 9.00
N ALA A 136 -9.88 12.43 9.95
CA ALA A 136 -8.97 13.29 10.73
C ALA A 136 -7.97 12.44 11.51
N GLY A 137 -6.83 13.00 11.74
CA GLY A 137 -5.77 12.30 12.49
C GLY A 137 -4.52 12.04 11.73
#